data_8bfcbfd3f0de9995a2590e467e3caea7
#
_entry.id   8bfcbfd3f0de9995a2590e467e3caea7
#
_cell.length_a   1.000
_cell.length_b   1.000
_cell.length_c   1.000
_cell.angle_alpha   90.00
_cell.angle_beta   90.00
_cell.angle_gamma   90.00
#
_symmetry.space_group_name_H-M   'P 1'
#
loop_
_entity.id
_entity.type
_entity.pdbx_description
1 polymer ?
#
loop_
_entity_poly.entity_id
_entity_poly.type
_entity_poly.pdbx_seq_one_letter_code
_entity_poly.pdbx_strand_id
1 'polypeptide(L)'
;MFSFIGRSIIQKIVTIFFVSIVSFLIIHLAPGKPSQVDPLNPKFTPEMVERFRKEFHLDKPLYTQYLLFYKDLFTGKTVSWKDNQSVLKKIWERFLNSLPLFIVGTLLTWTLSFPIGIRSALSRGGFYDRSATFFSYLLISIPGFFFAYILIIFVVTHFHVPVIGMETFGIGDASLSRWLMDRIWHLLLPSVLGATGGIAVLSRYVRSQMLEVEGQDYVRTAKAKGLPADVVHYKHALRNALLPFVTMFGLILPGLIGGSVIIESIFSWPGMGRMAYEAILARDYPIILTVNFLSAVLVLAGTFVSDVLYMVVDPRIRL
;
A
#
# COMPACT_ATOMS: atom_id res chain seq x y z
N MET A 1 -8.21 13.43 -26.47
CA MET A 1 -7.28 13.39 -25.32
C MET A 1 -7.55 14.49 -24.30
N PHE A 2 -7.51 15.79 -24.66
CA PHE A 2 -7.73 16.88 -23.70
C PHE A 2 -9.12 16.88 -23.06
N SER A 3 -10.19 16.62 -23.81
CA SER A 3 -11.56 16.51 -23.28
C SER A 3 -11.73 15.33 -22.32
N PHE A 4 -11.08 14.20 -22.59
CA PHE A 4 -11.06 13.04 -21.70
C PHE A 4 -10.35 13.34 -20.37
N ILE A 5 -9.15 13.93 -20.45
CA ILE A 5 -8.39 14.33 -19.25
C ILE A 5 -9.19 15.29 -18.38
N GLY A 6 -9.80 16.33 -18.98
CA GLY A 6 -10.64 17.28 -18.25
C GLY A 6 -11.83 16.61 -17.57
N ARG A 7 -12.56 15.74 -18.28
CA ARG A 7 -13.70 15.01 -17.73
C ARG A 7 -13.28 14.05 -16.63
N SER A 8 -12.17 13.33 -16.81
CA SER A 8 -11.62 12.41 -15.81
C SER A 8 -11.22 13.15 -14.53
N ILE A 9 -10.56 14.31 -14.62
CA ILE A 9 -10.20 15.13 -13.45
C ILE A 9 -11.44 15.61 -12.71
N ILE A 10 -12.45 16.14 -13.41
CA ILE A 10 -13.70 16.61 -12.79
C ILE A 10 -14.39 15.46 -12.04
N GLN A 11 -14.51 14.29 -12.67
CA GLN A 11 -15.10 13.11 -12.04
C GLN A 11 -14.34 12.71 -10.76
N LYS A 12 -13.01 12.73 -10.80
CA LYS A 12 -12.17 12.39 -9.64
C LYS A 12 -12.32 13.43 -8.51
N ILE A 13 -12.40 14.72 -8.83
CA ILE A 13 -12.65 15.77 -7.81
C ILE A 13 -14.01 15.57 -7.14
N VAL A 14 -15.05 15.31 -7.93
CA VAL A 14 -16.39 15.03 -7.40
C VAL A 14 -16.36 13.77 -6.51
N THR A 15 -15.66 12.74 -6.91
CA THR A 15 -15.51 11.51 -6.12
C THR A 15 -14.79 11.80 -4.79
N ILE A 16 -13.68 12.56 -4.80
CA ILE A 16 -12.95 12.95 -3.58
C ILE A 16 -13.89 13.69 -2.62
N PHE A 17 -14.70 14.61 -3.15
CA PHE A 17 -15.66 15.38 -2.34
C PHE A 17 -16.68 14.45 -1.66
N PHE A 18 -17.30 13.52 -2.39
CA PHE A 18 -18.22 12.56 -1.79
C PHE A 18 -17.54 11.60 -0.80
N VAL A 19 -16.37 11.08 -1.13
CA VAL A 19 -15.59 10.23 -0.22
C VAL A 19 -15.26 10.97 1.06
N SER A 20 -14.90 12.26 0.99
CA SER A 20 -14.58 13.07 2.16
C SER A 20 -15.80 13.25 3.10
N ILE A 21 -17.00 13.50 2.54
CA ILE A 21 -18.24 13.60 3.31
C ILE A 21 -18.59 12.26 3.95
N VAL A 22 -18.58 11.19 3.17
CA VAL A 22 -18.96 9.84 3.66
C VAL A 22 -18.00 9.38 4.76
N SER A 23 -16.69 9.56 4.56
CA SER A 23 -15.68 9.22 5.59
C SER A 23 -15.89 10.03 6.87
N PHE A 24 -16.16 11.32 6.75
CA PHE A 24 -16.43 12.19 7.89
C PHE A 24 -17.67 11.73 8.66
N LEU A 25 -18.76 11.44 7.96
CA LEU A 25 -20.01 10.99 8.58
C LEU A 25 -19.84 9.62 9.25
N ILE A 26 -19.20 8.65 8.58
CA ILE A 26 -18.98 7.30 9.15
C ILE A 26 -18.22 7.41 10.48
N ILE A 27 -17.14 8.21 10.53
CA ILE A 27 -16.32 8.35 11.74
C ILE A 27 -17.09 9.03 12.87
N HIS A 28 -17.91 10.03 12.57
CA HIS A 28 -18.70 10.73 13.58
C HIS A 28 -19.94 9.97 14.05
N LEU A 29 -20.49 9.09 13.20
CA LEU A 29 -21.63 8.22 13.54
C LEU A 29 -21.16 6.88 14.17
N ALA A 30 -19.88 6.56 14.11
CA ALA A 30 -19.33 5.35 14.71
C ALA A 30 -19.57 5.33 16.23
N PRO A 31 -19.99 4.18 16.81
CA PRO A 31 -20.26 4.08 18.24
C PRO A 31 -19.00 4.31 19.06
N GLY A 32 -19.16 5.04 20.19
CA GLY A 32 -18.09 5.39 21.13
C GLY A 32 -17.59 6.82 20.97
N LYS A 33 -16.76 7.25 21.91
CA LYS A 33 -16.23 8.62 21.98
C LYS A 33 -14.69 8.56 22.04
N PRO A 34 -13.98 9.60 21.56
CA PRO A 34 -12.56 9.75 21.84
C PRO A 34 -12.29 9.67 23.35
N SER A 35 -11.14 9.11 23.74
CA SER A 35 -10.81 8.95 25.16
C SER A 35 -10.82 10.26 25.94
N GLN A 36 -10.56 11.37 25.27
CA GLN A 36 -10.53 12.73 25.83
C GLN A 36 -11.93 13.28 26.15
N VAL A 37 -12.98 12.72 25.55
CA VAL A 37 -14.38 13.12 25.77
C VAL A 37 -15.25 11.99 26.32
N ASP A 38 -14.63 10.86 26.71
CA ASP A 38 -15.33 9.74 27.31
C ASP A 38 -15.61 10.03 28.79
N PRO A 39 -16.88 10.18 29.21
CA PRO A 39 -17.22 10.44 30.61
C PRO A 39 -16.80 9.33 31.57
N LEU A 40 -16.56 8.12 31.07
CA LEU A 40 -16.14 6.97 31.85
C LEU A 40 -14.63 6.92 32.09
N ASN A 41 -13.85 7.81 31.45
CA ASN A 41 -12.41 7.87 31.63
C ASN A 41 -12.05 8.74 32.86
N PRO A 42 -11.57 8.15 33.97
CA PRO A 42 -11.33 8.86 35.20
C PRO A 42 -10.17 9.87 35.15
N LYS A 43 -9.42 9.89 34.04
CA LYS A 43 -8.31 10.82 33.82
C LYS A 43 -8.77 12.22 33.39
N PHE A 44 -10.02 12.37 32.96
CA PHE A 44 -10.55 13.63 32.44
C PHE A 44 -11.67 14.17 33.32
N THR A 45 -11.49 15.39 33.81
CA THR A 45 -12.54 16.11 34.52
C THR A 45 -13.61 16.65 33.54
N PRO A 46 -14.86 16.89 33.98
CA PRO A 46 -15.87 17.49 33.13
C PRO A 46 -15.42 18.81 32.48
N GLU A 47 -14.63 19.61 33.19
CA GLU A 47 -14.08 20.86 32.67
C GLU A 47 -13.05 20.63 31.55
N MET A 48 -12.21 19.62 31.68
CA MET A 48 -11.26 19.22 30.61
C MET A 48 -12.00 18.75 29.35
N VAL A 49 -13.05 17.95 29.52
CA VAL A 49 -13.90 17.48 28.42
C VAL A 49 -14.57 18.66 27.71
N GLU A 50 -15.10 19.64 28.46
CA GLU A 50 -15.74 20.80 27.87
C GLU A 50 -14.75 21.71 27.12
N ARG A 51 -13.54 21.91 27.66
CA ARG A 51 -12.44 22.62 26.98
C ARG A 51 -12.08 21.93 25.68
N PHE A 52 -11.87 20.63 25.70
CA PHE A 52 -11.56 19.82 24.52
C PHE A 52 -12.66 19.94 23.45
N ARG A 53 -13.94 19.86 23.85
CA ARG A 53 -15.07 20.03 22.93
C ARG A 53 -15.07 21.38 22.24
N LYS A 54 -14.79 22.47 22.98
CA LYS A 54 -14.73 23.82 22.42
C LYS A 54 -13.51 24.01 21.53
N GLU A 55 -12.36 23.54 21.94
CA GLU A 55 -11.09 23.62 21.19
C GLU A 55 -11.19 22.96 19.83
N PHE A 56 -11.77 21.76 19.78
CA PHE A 56 -11.93 20.98 18.54
C PHE A 56 -13.30 21.14 17.88
N HIS A 57 -14.06 22.15 18.28
CA HIS A 57 -15.38 22.53 17.70
C HIS A 57 -16.42 21.41 17.70
N LEU A 58 -16.31 20.44 18.62
CA LEU A 58 -17.24 19.31 18.75
C LEU A 58 -18.62 19.71 19.31
N ASP A 59 -18.75 20.95 19.79
CA ASP A 59 -19.98 21.60 20.22
C ASP A 59 -20.82 22.14 19.03
N LYS A 60 -20.22 22.22 17.83
CA LYS A 60 -20.86 22.78 16.65
C LYS A 60 -21.60 21.72 15.82
N PRO A 61 -22.56 22.12 14.95
CA PRO A 61 -23.23 21.23 14.02
C PRO A 61 -22.22 20.50 13.11
N LEU A 62 -22.51 19.26 12.71
CA LEU A 62 -21.61 18.40 11.93
C LEU A 62 -21.09 19.06 10.64
N TYR A 63 -21.95 19.80 9.92
CA TYR A 63 -21.53 20.51 8.71
C TYR A 63 -20.46 21.57 8.98
N THR A 64 -20.55 22.26 10.14
CA THR A 64 -19.55 23.25 10.57
C THR A 64 -18.23 22.54 10.95
N GLN A 65 -18.32 21.43 11.68
CA GLN A 65 -17.14 20.61 12.02
C GLN A 65 -16.42 20.13 10.75
N TYR A 66 -17.17 19.65 9.74
CA TYR A 66 -16.62 19.24 8.45
C TYR A 66 -15.86 20.38 7.77
N LEU A 67 -16.48 21.56 7.63
CA LEU A 67 -15.85 22.70 6.97
C LEU A 67 -14.60 23.19 7.71
N LEU A 68 -14.65 23.25 9.03
CA LEU A 68 -13.51 23.66 9.86
C LEU A 68 -12.37 22.63 9.77
N PHE A 69 -12.68 21.34 9.84
CA PHE A 69 -11.68 20.29 9.70
C PHE A 69 -10.90 20.41 8.39
N TYR A 70 -11.59 20.51 7.25
CA TYR A 70 -10.91 20.62 5.95
C TYR A 70 -10.21 21.96 5.77
N LYS A 71 -10.75 23.06 6.31
CA LYS A 71 -10.04 24.34 6.34
C LYS A 71 -8.72 24.21 7.10
N ASP A 72 -8.74 23.62 8.30
CA ASP A 72 -7.54 23.45 9.11
C ASP A 72 -6.56 22.47 8.49
N LEU A 73 -7.04 21.41 7.83
CA LEU A 73 -6.22 20.48 7.08
C LEU A 73 -5.44 21.18 5.96
N PHE A 74 -6.14 21.96 5.13
CA PHE A 74 -5.50 22.67 4.00
C PHE A 74 -4.62 23.84 4.44
N THR A 75 -4.85 24.40 5.62
CA THR A 75 -3.99 25.46 6.21
C THR A 75 -2.87 24.92 7.09
N GLY A 76 -2.75 23.57 7.23
CA GLY A 76 -1.72 22.92 8.03
C GLY A 76 -1.89 23.05 9.55
N LYS A 77 -3.08 23.45 10.01
CA LYS A 77 -3.38 23.68 11.44
C LYS A 77 -3.96 22.47 12.15
N THR A 78 -4.28 21.40 11.41
CA THR A 78 -4.84 20.18 12.01
C THR A 78 -3.84 19.53 12.95
N VAL A 79 -4.27 19.26 14.18
CA VAL A 79 -3.48 18.59 15.21
C VAL A 79 -4.10 17.27 15.64
N SER A 80 -3.27 16.32 16.04
CA SER A 80 -3.67 15.04 16.61
C SER A 80 -4.33 15.25 17.97
N TRP A 81 -5.46 14.61 18.21
CA TRP A 81 -6.14 14.67 19.50
C TRP A 81 -5.41 13.92 20.61
N LYS A 82 -4.54 12.98 20.27
CA LYS A 82 -3.77 12.18 21.22
C LYS A 82 -2.63 12.95 21.85
N ASP A 83 -1.90 13.75 21.08
CA ASP A 83 -0.61 14.35 21.51
C ASP A 83 -0.42 15.80 21.06
N ASN A 84 -1.44 16.41 20.48
CA ASN A 84 -1.48 17.81 19.98
C ASN A 84 -0.36 18.17 18.98
N GLN A 85 0.21 17.14 18.30
CA GLN A 85 1.20 17.35 17.24
C GLN A 85 0.54 17.58 15.89
N SER A 86 1.21 18.32 15.00
CA SER A 86 0.73 18.53 13.64
C SER A 86 0.51 17.20 12.89
N VAL A 87 -0.71 16.97 12.42
CA VAL A 87 -1.11 15.77 11.69
C VAL A 87 -0.30 15.61 10.40
N LEU A 88 -0.15 16.70 9.63
CA LEU A 88 0.59 16.65 8.37
C LEU A 88 2.07 16.32 8.58
N LYS A 89 2.70 16.86 9.63
CA LYS A 89 4.09 16.54 9.97
C LYS A 89 4.24 15.07 10.33
N LYS A 90 3.36 14.55 11.20
CA LYS A 90 3.35 13.12 11.58
C LYS A 90 3.17 12.20 10.36
N ILE A 91 2.20 12.52 9.50
CA ILE A 91 1.95 11.76 8.28
C ILE A 91 3.19 11.77 7.38
N TRP A 92 3.82 12.92 7.19
CA TRP A 92 5.03 13.04 6.37
C TRP A 92 6.19 12.18 6.89
N GLU A 93 6.47 12.24 8.20
CA GLU A 93 7.50 11.43 8.84
C GLU A 93 7.21 9.92 8.69
N ARG A 94 5.96 9.50 8.95
CA ARG A 94 5.55 8.10 8.82
C ARG A 94 5.54 7.61 7.39
N PHE A 95 5.17 8.47 6.46
CA PHE A 95 5.25 8.20 5.02
C PHE A 95 6.68 7.93 4.58
N LEU A 96 7.63 8.78 4.97
CA LEU A 96 9.05 8.57 4.67
C LEU A 96 9.60 7.27 5.26
N ASN A 97 9.09 6.85 6.42
CA ASN A 97 9.48 5.58 7.05
C ASN A 97 8.87 4.37 6.31
N SER A 98 7.63 4.45 5.81
CA SER A 98 7.00 3.36 5.06
C SER A 98 7.52 3.25 3.62
N LEU A 99 8.00 4.34 3.05
CA LEU A 99 8.41 4.43 1.65
C LEU A 99 9.46 3.37 1.25
N PRO A 100 10.57 3.16 2.00
CA PRO A 100 11.54 2.12 1.68
C PRO A 100 10.94 0.70 1.70
N LEU A 101 10.11 0.38 2.70
CA LEU A 101 9.42 -0.92 2.79
C LEU A 101 8.55 -1.15 1.55
N PHE A 102 7.78 -0.14 1.18
CA PHE A 102 6.88 -0.19 0.04
C PHE A 102 7.65 -0.36 -1.28
N ILE A 103 8.69 0.44 -1.50
CA ILE A 103 9.50 0.39 -2.72
C ILE A 103 10.19 -0.97 -2.85
N VAL A 104 10.91 -1.41 -1.81
CA VAL A 104 11.64 -2.69 -1.85
C VAL A 104 10.68 -3.87 -1.96
N GLY A 105 9.59 -3.90 -1.19
CA GLY A 105 8.57 -4.94 -1.28
C GLY A 105 7.91 -5.01 -2.66
N THR A 106 7.59 -3.86 -3.26
CA THR A 106 7.01 -3.78 -4.61
C THR A 106 8.01 -4.23 -5.66
N LEU A 107 9.25 -3.76 -5.61
CA LEU A 107 10.31 -4.18 -6.53
C LEU A 107 10.55 -5.68 -6.46
N LEU A 108 10.66 -6.26 -5.26
CA LEU A 108 10.78 -7.71 -5.07
C LEU A 108 9.59 -8.45 -5.67
N THR A 109 8.38 -7.98 -5.39
CA THR A 109 7.15 -8.58 -5.93
C THR A 109 7.17 -8.61 -7.45
N TRP A 110 7.43 -7.48 -8.09
CA TRP A 110 7.39 -7.38 -9.55
C TRP A 110 8.56 -8.10 -10.21
N THR A 111 9.78 -7.88 -9.75
CA THR A 111 10.98 -8.48 -10.37
C THR A 111 11.01 -10.00 -10.26
N LEU A 112 10.48 -10.59 -9.19
CA LEU A 112 10.46 -12.05 -9.02
C LEU A 112 9.24 -12.70 -9.68
N SER A 113 8.07 -12.04 -9.66
CA SER A 113 6.85 -12.63 -10.19
C SER A 113 6.88 -12.85 -11.69
N PHE A 114 7.45 -11.91 -12.45
CA PHE A 114 7.51 -12.04 -13.91
C PHE A 114 8.34 -13.22 -14.38
N PRO A 115 9.61 -13.39 -13.97
CA PRO A 115 10.38 -14.57 -14.38
C PRO A 115 9.75 -15.89 -13.96
N ILE A 116 9.22 -15.93 -12.71
CA ILE A 116 8.55 -17.12 -12.18
C ILE A 116 7.32 -17.48 -13.03
N GLY A 117 6.44 -16.50 -13.28
CA GLY A 117 5.21 -16.72 -14.02
C GLY A 117 5.42 -17.05 -15.49
N ILE A 118 6.34 -16.35 -16.17
CA ILE A 118 6.69 -16.59 -17.57
C ILE A 118 7.27 -18.00 -17.71
N ARG A 119 8.29 -18.35 -16.90
CA ARG A 119 8.90 -19.67 -16.98
C ARG A 119 7.91 -20.79 -16.65
N SER A 120 7.01 -20.56 -15.69
CA SER A 120 5.95 -21.50 -15.33
C SER A 120 4.99 -21.73 -16.51
N ALA A 121 4.60 -20.67 -17.25
CA ALA A 121 3.77 -20.79 -18.44
C ALA A 121 4.46 -21.57 -19.57
N LEU A 122 5.73 -21.27 -19.84
CA LEU A 122 6.50 -21.92 -20.90
C LEU A 122 6.80 -23.40 -20.59
N SER A 123 6.83 -23.79 -19.32
CA SER A 123 7.01 -25.17 -18.87
C SER A 123 5.72 -25.82 -18.36
N ARG A 124 4.59 -25.49 -18.95
CA ARG A 124 3.24 -25.90 -18.52
C ARG A 124 3.16 -27.40 -18.23
N GLY A 125 2.72 -27.76 -17.00
CA GLY A 125 2.61 -29.15 -16.52
C GLY A 125 3.94 -29.81 -16.19
N GLY A 126 5.09 -29.16 -16.45
CA GLY A 126 6.41 -29.65 -16.09
C GLY A 126 6.73 -29.48 -14.59
N PHE A 127 7.89 -29.97 -14.19
CA PHE A 127 8.33 -29.93 -12.79
C PHE A 127 8.40 -28.49 -12.24
N TYR A 128 8.97 -27.55 -13.01
CA TYR A 128 9.07 -26.14 -12.59
C TYR A 128 7.69 -25.53 -12.36
N ASP A 129 6.75 -25.72 -13.28
CA ASP A 129 5.39 -25.21 -13.19
C ASP A 129 4.65 -25.76 -11.96
N ARG A 130 4.76 -27.06 -11.72
CA ARG A 130 4.14 -27.70 -10.55
C ARG A 130 4.75 -27.19 -9.25
N SER A 131 6.07 -27.07 -9.20
CA SER A 131 6.78 -26.55 -8.01
C SER A 131 6.43 -25.10 -7.74
N ALA A 132 6.48 -24.19 -8.75
CA ALA A 132 6.12 -22.81 -8.61
C ALA A 132 4.66 -22.64 -8.14
N THR A 133 3.76 -23.45 -8.70
CA THR A 133 2.35 -23.47 -8.30
C THR A 133 2.19 -23.96 -6.86
N PHE A 134 2.87 -25.03 -6.46
CA PHE A 134 2.83 -25.56 -5.08
C PHE A 134 3.31 -24.51 -4.07
N PHE A 135 4.46 -23.90 -4.31
CA PHE A 135 4.99 -22.88 -3.40
C PHE A 135 4.11 -21.62 -3.35
N SER A 136 3.54 -21.22 -4.48
CA SER A 136 2.58 -20.09 -4.50
C SER A 136 1.35 -20.37 -3.63
N TYR A 137 0.77 -21.56 -3.74
CA TYR A 137 -0.35 -21.95 -2.87
C TYR A 137 0.05 -22.07 -1.40
N LEU A 138 1.21 -22.63 -1.11
CA LEU A 138 1.74 -22.74 0.25
C LEU A 138 1.86 -21.34 0.90
N LEU A 139 2.48 -20.39 0.19
CA LEU A 139 2.66 -19.03 0.69
C LEU A 139 1.34 -18.27 0.88
N ILE A 140 0.33 -18.52 0.03
CA ILE A 140 -0.99 -17.91 0.20
C ILE A 140 -1.77 -18.54 1.36
N SER A 141 -1.57 -19.86 1.59
CA SER A 141 -2.30 -20.59 2.63
C SER A 141 -1.83 -20.28 4.05
N ILE A 142 -0.56 -19.86 4.20
CA ILE A 142 -0.01 -19.50 5.51
C ILE A 142 -0.38 -18.02 5.80
N PRO A 143 -1.04 -17.73 6.93
CA PRO A 143 -1.30 -16.35 7.32
C PRO A 143 0.01 -15.56 7.43
N GLY A 144 0.09 -14.41 6.74
CA GLY A 144 1.32 -13.63 6.66
C GLY A 144 1.92 -13.24 8.02
N PHE A 145 1.08 -12.95 9.01
CA PHE A 145 1.54 -12.65 10.38
C PHE A 145 2.20 -13.87 11.05
N PHE A 146 1.65 -15.07 10.84
CA PHE A 146 2.19 -16.31 11.40
C PHE A 146 3.56 -16.62 10.77
N PHE A 147 3.65 -16.47 9.45
CA PHE A 147 4.92 -16.66 8.74
C PHE A 147 5.99 -15.63 9.22
N ALA A 148 5.57 -14.38 9.47
CA ALA A 148 6.45 -13.35 10.00
C ALA A 148 7.03 -13.73 11.37
N TYR A 149 6.21 -14.21 12.31
CA TYR A 149 6.69 -14.62 13.63
C TYR A 149 7.65 -15.82 13.56
N ILE A 150 7.32 -16.85 12.75
CA ILE A 150 8.22 -18.00 12.58
C ILE A 150 9.59 -17.52 12.07
N LEU A 151 9.59 -16.64 11.06
CA LEU A 151 10.82 -16.17 10.45
C LEU A 151 11.63 -15.28 11.39
N ILE A 152 10.99 -14.41 12.18
CA ILE A 152 11.65 -13.61 13.20
C ILE A 152 12.30 -14.53 14.24
N ILE A 153 11.57 -15.51 14.78
CA ILE A 153 12.09 -16.46 15.77
C ILE A 153 13.29 -17.20 15.16
N PHE A 154 13.16 -17.71 13.94
CA PHE A 154 14.25 -18.42 13.26
C PHE A 154 15.50 -17.53 13.12
N VAL A 155 15.35 -16.31 12.62
CA VAL A 155 16.49 -15.39 12.41
C VAL A 155 17.13 -14.98 13.73
N VAL A 156 16.33 -14.62 14.73
CA VAL A 156 16.86 -14.17 16.04
C VAL A 156 17.56 -15.31 16.77
N THR A 157 17.00 -16.53 16.75
CA THR A 157 17.59 -17.67 17.48
C THR A 157 18.85 -18.25 16.84
N HIS A 158 18.94 -18.24 15.50
CA HIS A 158 20.07 -18.85 14.80
C HIS A 158 21.17 -17.85 14.45
N PHE A 159 20.80 -16.61 14.13
CA PHE A 159 21.77 -15.59 13.70
C PHE A 159 22.08 -14.55 14.78
N HIS A 160 21.27 -14.49 15.86
CA HIS A 160 21.46 -13.58 16.99
C HIS A 160 21.52 -12.10 16.57
N VAL A 161 20.76 -11.71 15.55
CA VAL A 161 20.75 -10.37 14.99
C VAL A 161 19.42 -9.66 15.28
N PRO A 162 19.45 -8.35 15.57
CA PRO A 162 18.23 -7.58 15.75
C PRO A 162 17.49 -7.43 14.41
N VAL A 163 16.18 -7.58 14.42
CA VAL A 163 15.33 -7.46 13.25
C VAL A 163 14.10 -6.59 13.49
N ILE A 164 13.91 -6.11 14.73
CA ILE A 164 12.77 -5.30 15.16
C ILE A 164 13.16 -3.83 15.19
N GLY A 165 12.31 -2.95 14.69
CA GLY A 165 12.58 -1.53 14.53
C GLY A 165 13.19 -1.18 13.18
N MET A 166 13.54 0.08 13.00
CA MET A 166 14.20 0.59 11.80
C MET A 166 15.72 0.53 11.84
N GLU A 167 16.27 0.41 13.05
CA GLU A 167 17.71 0.44 13.30
C GLU A 167 18.02 -0.18 14.67
N THR A 168 19.26 -0.59 14.85
CA THR A 168 19.76 -1.09 16.13
C THR A 168 19.89 0.04 17.14
N PHE A 169 19.46 -0.19 18.38
CA PHE A 169 19.56 0.80 19.44
C PHE A 169 21.03 1.25 19.63
N GLY A 170 21.24 2.58 19.66
CA GLY A 170 22.58 3.16 19.84
C GLY A 170 23.44 3.23 18.57
N ILE A 171 22.90 2.94 17.37
CA ILE A 171 23.65 3.00 16.10
C ILE A 171 23.93 4.44 15.64
N GLY A 172 23.28 5.46 16.24
CA GLY A 172 23.36 6.85 15.80
C GLY A 172 24.77 7.46 15.75
N ASP A 173 25.68 6.98 16.60
CA ASP A 173 27.08 7.44 16.67
C ASP A 173 28.02 6.65 15.73
N ALA A 174 27.49 5.70 14.95
CA ALA A 174 28.29 4.90 14.03
C ALA A 174 28.64 5.68 12.76
N SER A 175 29.63 5.18 12.00
CA SER A 175 29.95 5.70 10.68
C SER A 175 28.74 5.57 9.75
N LEU A 176 28.63 6.46 8.76
CA LEU A 176 27.52 6.45 7.77
C LEU A 176 27.34 5.07 7.11
N SER A 177 28.44 4.41 6.75
CA SER A 177 28.42 3.08 6.13
C SER A 177 27.80 2.02 7.05
N ARG A 178 28.16 2.05 8.33
CA ARG A 178 27.62 1.10 9.32
C ARG A 178 26.15 1.38 9.60
N TRP A 179 25.76 2.64 9.71
CA TRP A 179 24.37 3.04 9.87
C TRP A 179 23.51 2.63 8.67
N LEU A 180 23.99 2.85 7.42
CA LEU A 180 23.29 2.42 6.20
C LEU A 180 23.13 0.89 6.15
N MET A 181 24.19 0.14 6.49
CA MET A 181 24.13 -1.32 6.50
C MET A 181 23.11 -1.84 7.52
N ASP A 182 23.06 -1.24 8.72
CA ASP A 182 22.09 -1.56 9.75
C ASP A 182 20.65 -1.30 9.27
N ARG A 183 20.40 -0.16 8.63
CA ARG A 183 19.10 0.19 8.03
C ARG A 183 18.68 -0.79 6.94
N ILE A 184 19.58 -1.18 6.05
CA ILE A 184 19.32 -2.16 4.99
C ILE A 184 18.99 -3.51 5.63
N TRP A 185 19.71 -3.91 6.68
CA TRP A 185 19.46 -5.14 7.40
C TRP A 185 18.06 -5.20 8.01
N HIS A 186 17.64 -4.14 8.72
CA HIS A 186 16.31 -4.07 9.33
C HIS A 186 15.19 -4.00 8.26
N LEU A 187 15.48 -3.44 7.08
CA LEU A 187 14.55 -3.35 5.96
C LEU A 187 14.33 -4.69 5.24
N LEU A 188 15.35 -5.55 5.20
CA LEU A 188 15.37 -6.75 4.36
C LEU A 188 14.24 -7.72 4.72
N LEU A 189 14.18 -8.13 6.00
CA LEU A 189 13.24 -9.15 6.44
C LEU A 189 11.76 -8.72 6.29
N PRO A 190 11.35 -7.53 6.78
CA PRO A 190 9.97 -7.08 6.58
C PRO A 190 9.61 -6.86 5.11
N SER A 191 10.55 -6.42 4.25
CA SER A 191 10.29 -6.26 2.81
C SER A 191 10.10 -7.60 2.10
N VAL A 192 10.93 -8.59 2.39
CA VAL A 192 10.80 -9.96 1.84
C VAL A 192 9.46 -10.55 2.25
N LEU A 193 9.11 -10.47 3.54
CA LEU A 193 7.82 -10.97 4.04
C LEU A 193 6.63 -10.25 3.41
N GLY A 194 6.70 -8.92 3.31
CA GLY A 194 5.67 -8.13 2.64
C GLY A 194 5.48 -8.49 1.16
N ALA A 195 6.56 -8.91 0.50
CA ALA A 195 6.54 -9.30 -0.91
C ALA A 195 6.01 -10.73 -1.15
N THR A 196 6.13 -11.66 -0.19
CA THR A 196 5.83 -13.09 -0.41
C THR A 196 4.44 -13.36 -0.95
N GLY A 197 3.41 -12.77 -0.33
CA GLY A 197 2.02 -12.91 -0.80
C GLY A 197 1.82 -12.32 -2.20
N GLY A 198 2.40 -11.14 -2.44
CA GLY A 198 2.38 -10.48 -3.74
C GLY A 198 3.05 -11.32 -4.82
N ILE A 199 4.23 -11.89 -4.55
CA ILE A 199 4.95 -12.78 -5.48
C ILE A 199 4.09 -14.00 -5.83
N ALA A 200 3.48 -14.62 -4.83
CA ALA A 200 2.66 -15.80 -5.02
C ALA A 200 1.42 -15.52 -5.89
N VAL A 201 0.74 -14.40 -5.69
CA VAL A 201 -0.45 -14.02 -6.46
C VAL A 201 -0.06 -13.55 -7.86
N LEU A 202 0.90 -12.62 -7.96
CA LEU A 202 1.27 -11.98 -9.21
C LEU A 202 1.94 -12.96 -10.19
N SER A 203 2.80 -13.88 -9.72
CA SER A 203 3.42 -14.88 -10.58
C SER A 203 2.40 -15.81 -11.23
N ARG A 204 1.35 -16.19 -10.50
CA ARG A 204 0.25 -16.99 -11.05
C ARG A 204 -0.58 -16.19 -12.06
N TYR A 205 -0.79 -14.91 -11.80
CA TYR A 205 -1.48 -14.04 -12.76
C TYR A 205 -0.67 -13.86 -14.04
N VAL A 206 0.66 -13.63 -13.94
CA VAL A 206 1.57 -13.60 -15.10
C VAL A 206 1.50 -14.91 -15.87
N ARG A 207 1.55 -16.05 -15.18
CA ARG A 207 1.41 -17.37 -15.81
C ARG A 207 0.09 -17.50 -16.58
N SER A 208 -1.01 -17.11 -15.98
CA SER A 208 -2.34 -17.19 -16.59
C SER A 208 -2.43 -16.33 -17.85
N GLN A 209 -1.96 -15.09 -17.80
CA GLN A 209 -1.94 -14.18 -18.93
C GLN A 209 -1.06 -14.69 -20.08
N MET A 210 0.11 -15.23 -19.76
CA MET A 210 0.97 -15.85 -20.77
C MET A 210 0.30 -17.03 -21.47
N LEU A 211 -0.35 -17.94 -20.72
CA LEU A 211 -1.05 -19.10 -21.31
C LEU A 211 -2.26 -18.67 -22.16
N GLU A 212 -3.00 -17.66 -21.76
CA GLU A 212 -4.11 -17.11 -22.53
C GLU A 212 -3.64 -16.56 -23.88
N VAL A 213 -2.58 -15.77 -23.85
CA VAL A 213 -2.01 -15.17 -25.06
C VAL A 213 -1.37 -16.20 -25.99
N GLU A 214 -0.71 -17.22 -25.45
CA GLU A 214 -0.15 -18.31 -26.26
C GLU A 214 -1.19 -19.09 -27.06
N GLY A 215 -2.43 -19.10 -26.61
CA GLY A 215 -3.57 -19.70 -27.32
C GLY A 215 -4.10 -18.89 -28.50
N GLN A 216 -3.70 -17.61 -28.66
CA GLN A 216 -4.24 -16.70 -29.67
C GLN A 216 -3.75 -16.99 -31.09
N ASP A 217 -4.59 -16.68 -32.09
CA ASP A 217 -4.31 -16.99 -33.51
C ASP A 217 -3.06 -16.30 -34.07
N TYR A 218 -2.76 -15.08 -33.63
CA TYR A 218 -1.55 -14.38 -34.07
C TYR A 218 -0.27 -15.06 -33.58
N VAL A 219 -0.30 -15.71 -32.41
CA VAL A 219 0.83 -16.49 -31.89
C VAL A 219 0.97 -17.82 -32.68
N ARG A 220 -0.17 -18.45 -33.01
CA ARG A 220 -0.18 -19.62 -33.89
C ARG A 220 0.37 -19.29 -35.27
N THR A 221 -0.01 -18.15 -35.83
CA THR A 221 0.51 -17.66 -37.11
C THR A 221 2.03 -17.42 -37.05
N ALA A 222 2.53 -16.83 -35.96
CA ALA A 222 3.95 -16.63 -35.78
C ALA A 222 4.72 -17.96 -35.73
N LYS A 223 4.19 -18.97 -35.02
CA LYS A 223 4.74 -20.35 -34.99
C LYS A 223 4.71 -21.00 -36.38
N ALA A 224 3.60 -20.86 -37.11
CA ALA A 224 3.45 -21.43 -38.48
C ALA A 224 4.42 -20.81 -39.50
N LYS A 225 4.83 -19.55 -39.31
CA LYS A 225 5.87 -18.87 -40.11
C LYS A 225 7.29 -19.32 -39.77
N GLY A 226 7.48 -20.26 -38.86
CA GLY A 226 8.80 -20.81 -38.51
C GLY A 226 9.67 -19.85 -37.66
N LEU A 227 9.07 -18.86 -36.98
CA LEU A 227 9.83 -17.97 -36.12
C LEU A 227 10.44 -18.73 -34.93
N PRO A 228 11.65 -18.37 -34.48
CA PRO A 228 12.28 -18.98 -33.30
C PRO A 228 11.37 -18.84 -32.05
N ALA A 229 11.39 -19.88 -31.21
CA ALA A 229 10.53 -19.95 -30.02
C ALA A 229 10.67 -18.70 -29.12
N ASP A 230 11.88 -18.23 -28.90
CA ASP A 230 12.14 -17.02 -28.08
C ASP A 230 11.47 -15.76 -28.67
N VAL A 231 11.49 -15.62 -30.01
CA VAL A 231 10.84 -14.50 -30.68
C VAL A 231 9.30 -14.59 -30.50
N VAL A 232 8.76 -15.80 -30.64
CA VAL A 232 7.32 -16.02 -30.43
C VAL A 232 6.92 -15.71 -28.99
N HIS A 233 7.66 -16.23 -28.00
CA HIS A 233 7.29 -16.06 -26.57
C HIS A 233 7.55 -14.65 -26.07
N TYR A 234 8.72 -14.07 -26.30
CA TYR A 234 9.09 -12.79 -25.68
C TYR A 234 8.65 -11.57 -26.50
N LYS A 235 8.61 -11.65 -27.83
CA LYS A 235 8.23 -10.52 -28.68
C LYS A 235 6.73 -10.51 -29.00
N HIS A 236 6.14 -11.67 -29.31
CA HIS A 236 4.74 -11.74 -29.72
C HIS A 236 3.78 -12.04 -28.58
N ALA A 237 4.09 -13.00 -27.71
CA ALA A 237 3.20 -13.37 -26.61
C ALA A 237 3.35 -12.41 -25.40
N LEU A 238 4.55 -12.23 -24.86
CA LEU A 238 4.79 -11.47 -23.63
C LEU A 238 4.31 -10.01 -23.76
N ARG A 239 4.57 -9.36 -24.90
CA ARG A 239 4.15 -7.97 -25.11
C ARG A 239 2.64 -7.77 -24.89
N ASN A 240 1.83 -8.69 -25.34
CA ASN A 240 0.38 -8.62 -25.17
C ASN A 240 -0.06 -9.11 -23.79
N ALA A 241 0.63 -10.11 -23.24
CA ALA A 241 0.39 -10.59 -21.88
C ALA A 241 0.68 -9.53 -20.81
N LEU A 242 1.51 -8.52 -21.13
CA LEU A 242 1.84 -7.41 -20.21
C LEU A 242 0.76 -6.32 -20.11
N LEU A 243 -0.20 -6.25 -21.04
CA LEU A 243 -1.22 -5.17 -21.07
C LEU A 243 -1.99 -5.03 -19.74
N PRO A 244 -2.50 -6.09 -19.10
CA PRO A 244 -3.20 -5.95 -17.82
C PRO A 244 -2.32 -5.40 -16.69
N PHE A 245 -1.01 -5.64 -16.74
CA PHE A 245 -0.07 -5.19 -15.69
C PHE A 245 0.20 -3.68 -15.77
N VAL A 246 0.06 -3.07 -16.95
CA VAL A 246 0.13 -1.62 -17.11
C VAL A 246 -0.97 -0.94 -16.29
N THR A 247 -2.19 -1.50 -16.33
CA THR A 247 -3.31 -1.01 -15.52
C THR A 247 -3.06 -1.20 -14.03
N MET A 248 -2.53 -2.36 -13.64
CA MET A 248 -2.20 -2.65 -12.24
C MET A 248 -1.13 -1.72 -11.67
N PHE A 249 -0.23 -1.22 -12.52
CA PHE A 249 0.86 -0.34 -12.07
C PHE A 249 0.32 0.97 -11.44
N GLY A 250 -0.75 1.55 -12.00
CA GLY A 250 -1.39 2.72 -11.39
C GLY A 250 -2.01 2.45 -10.02
N LEU A 251 -2.46 1.20 -9.78
CA LEU A 251 -3.04 0.80 -8.49
C LEU A 251 -2.01 0.53 -7.39
N ILE A 252 -0.70 0.65 -7.68
CA ILE A 252 0.36 0.53 -6.67
C ILE A 252 0.37 1.77 -5.76
N LEU A 253 0.09 2.97 -6.30
CA LEU A 253 0.20 4.24 -5.57
C LEU A 253 -0.59 4.30 -4.25
N PRO A 254 -1.83 3.78 -4.16
CA PRO A 254 -2.56 3.76 -2.88
C PRO A 254 -1.84 3.02 -1.76
N GLY A 255 -1.08 1.99 -2.10
CA GLY A 255 -0.29 1.21 -1.13
C GLY A 255 0.76 2.05 -0.39
N LEU A 256 1.18 3.18 -0.96
CA LEU A 256 2.13 4.10 -0.33
C LEU A 256 1.61 4.69 0.99
N ILE A 257 0.31 5.05 1.06
CA ILE A 257 -0.29 5.60 2.29
C ILE A 257 -0.92 4.50 3.15
N GLY A 258 -1.50 3.47 2.51
CA GLY A 258 -2.09 2.36 3.24
C GLY A 258 -1.10 1.64 4.16
N GLY A 259 0.18 1.61 3.79
CA GLY A 259 1.22 0.87 4.51
C GLY A 259 0.86 -0.61 4.68
N SER A 260 1.66 -1.31 5.46
CA SER A 260 1.30 -2.66 5.92
C SER A 260 1.12 -2.66 7.42
N VAL A 261 -0.11 -2.49 7.88
CA VAL A 261 -0.43 -2.51 9.34
C VAL A 261 0.17 -3.72 10.03
N ILE A 262 0.06 -4.90 9.40
CA ILE A 262 0.54 -6.16 9.97
C ILE A 262 2.06 -6.18 10.06
N ILE A 263 2.76 -5.95 8.95
CA ILE A 263 4.23 -5.97 8.89
C ILE A 263 4.82 -4.88 9.78
N GLU A 264 4.32 -3.66 9.68
CA GLU A 264 4.81 -2.53 10.47
C GLU A 264 4.59 -2.74 11.98
N SER A 265 3.47 -3.36 12.39
CA SER A 265 3.21 -3.65 13.80
C SER A 265 4.10 -4.78 14.33
N ILE A 266 4.25 -5.87 13.57
CA ILE A 266 5.07 -7.02 13.98
C ILE A 266 6.55 -6.63 14.12
N PHE A 267 7.07 -5.88 13.14
CA PHE A 267 8.46 -5.42 13.15
C PHE A 267 8.68 -4.14 13.95
N SER A 268 7.66 -3.62 14.63
CA SER A 268 7.71 -2.32 15.32
C SER A 268 8.21 -1.19 14.44
N TRP A 269 7.94 -1.27 13.13
CA TRP A 269 8.30 -0.26 12.16
C TRP A 269 7.40 0.97 12.31
N PRO A 270 7.96 2.17 12.50
CA PRO A 270 7.16 3.37 12.75
C PRO A 270 6.62 3.97 11.45
N GLY A 271 5.80 3.21 10.72
CA GLY A 271 5.25 3.58 9.42
C GLY A 271 3.81 4.09 9.46
N MET A 272 3.24 4.26 8.26
CA MET A 272 1.89 4.78 8.02
C MET A 272 0.79 3.84 8.50
N GLY A 273 0.91 2.55 8.18
CA GLY A 273 -0.10 1.54 8.55
C GLY A 273 -0.21 1.39 10.07
N ARG A 274 0.93 1.32 10.76
CA ARG A 274 0.96 1.28 12.23
C ARG A 274 0.37 2.55 12.83
N MET A 275 0.71 3.73 12.31
CA MET A 275 0.14 4.99 12.78
C MET A 275 -1.38 5.04 12.59
N ALA A 276 -1.88 4.62 11.43
CA ALA A 276 -3.31 4.57 11.16
C ALA A 276 -4.04 3.62 12.12
N TYR A 277 -3.47 2.45 12.38
CA TYR A 277 -4.01 1.49 13.34
C TYR A 277 -4.03 2.04 14.77
N GLU A 278 -2.92 2.64 15.24
CA GLU A 278 -2.84 3.30 16.55
C GLU A 278 -3.85 4.46 16.67
N ALA A 279 -4.05 5.24 15.60
CA ALA A 279 -5.05 6.31 15.55
C ALA A 279 -6.48 5.79 15.68
N ILE A 280 -6.80 4.66 15.03
CA ILE A 280 -8.11 4.01 15.15
C ILE A 280 -8.36 3.57 16.60
N LEU A 281 -7.39 2.91 17.23
CA LEU A 281 -7.50 2.47 18.63
C LEU A 281 -7.65 3.64 19.60
N ALA A 282 -6.91 4.73 19.35
CA ALA A 282 -6.97 5.96 20.15
C ALA A 282 -8.17 6.86 19.79
N ARG A 283 -8.91 6.55 18.72
CA ARG A 283 -9.97 7.41 18.15
C ARG A 283 -9.48 8.83 17.86
N ASP A 284 -8.30 8.93 17.31
CA ASP A 284 -7.70 10.19 16.85
C ASP A 284 -8.29 10.54 15.46
N TYR A 285 -9.47 11.15 15.49
CA TYR A 285 -10.24 11.45 14.27
C TYR A 285 -9.46 12.31 13.27
N PRO A 286 -8.71 13.34 13.67
CA PRO A 286 -7.91 14.11 12.72
C PRO A 286 -6.93 13.27 11.92
N ILE A 287 -6.21 12.32 12.53
CA ILE A 287 -5.32 11.42 11.83
C ILE A 287 -6.11 10.49 10.92
N ILE A 288 -7.18 9.84 11.42
CA ILE A 288 -7.99 8.90 10.65
C ILE A 288 -8.57 9.56 9.40
N LEU A 289 -9.21 10.74 9.57
CA LEU A 289 -9.80 11.48 8.46
C LEU A 289 -8.76 11.92 7.44
N THR A 290 -7.61 12.40 7.90
CA THR A 290 -6.54 12.86 6.99
C THR A 290 -5.93 11.69 6.21
N VAL A 291 -5.64 10.56 6.87
CA VAL A 291 -5.13 9.35 6.19
C VAL A 291 -6.14 8.83 5.17
N ASN A 292 -7.42 8.75 5.51
CA ASN A 292 -8.47 8.35 4.57
C ASN A 292 -8.59 9.30 3.37
N PHE A 293 -8.56 10.62 3.62
CA PHE A 293 -8.60 11.61 2.55
C PHE A 293 -7.40 11.49 1.60
N LEU A 294 -6.18 11.41 2.13
CA LEU A 294 -4.97 11.25 1.34
C LEU A 294 -4.94 9.90 0.59
N SER A 295 -5.42 8.83 1.22
CA SER A 295 -5.58 7.53 0.55
C SER A 295 -6.53 7.62 -0.64
N ALA A 296 -7.68 8.29 -0.48
CA ALA A 296 -8.62 8.50 -1.59
C ALA A 296 -7.99 9.32 -2.73
N VAL A 297 -7.25 10.38 -2.40
CA VAL A 297 -6.52 11.18 -3.40
C VAL A 297 -5.52 10.32 -4.16
N LEU A 298 -4.74 9.47 -3.48
CA LEU A 298 -3.77 8.60 -4.14
C LEU A 298 -4.43 7.48 -4.97
N VAL A 299 -5.54 6.91 -4.50
CA VAL A 299 -6.32 5.94 -5.32
C VAL A 299 -6.74 6.58 -6.63
N LEU A 300 -7.30 7.78 -6.58
CA LEU A 300 -7.78 8.47 -7.76
C LEU A 300 -6.64 9.00 -8.65
N ALA A 301 -5.53 9.41 -8.06
CA ALA A 301 -4.31 9.73 -8.81
C ALA A 301 -3.74 8.48 -9.51
N GLY A 302 -3.69 7.34 -8.79
CA GLY A 302 -3.23 6.07 -9.33
C GLY A 302 -4.10 5.57 -10.49
N THR A 303 -5.43 5.63 -10.35
CA THR A 303 -6.33 5.29 -11.44
C THR A 303 -6.18 6.24 -12.62
N PHE A 304 -5.97 7.53 -12.38
CA PHE A 304 -5.70 8.49 -13.46
C PHE A 304 -4.40 8.17 -14.22
N VAL A 305 -3.32 7.87 -13.49
CA VAL A 305 -2.04 7.44 -14.10
C VAL A 305 -2.24 6.16 -14.90
N SER A 306 -2.98 5.18 -14.37
CA SER A 306 -3.34 3.94 -15.07
C SER A 306 -4.08 4.22 -16.37
N ASP A 307 -5.10 5.09 -16.34
CA ASP A 307 -5.88 5.47 -17.55
C ASP A 307 -4.98 6.09 -18.62
N VAL A 308 -4.05 6.98 -18.21
CA VAL A 308 -3.10 7.62 -19.13
C VAL A 308 -2.11 6.61 -19.70
N LEU A 309 -1.53 5.75 -18.86
CA LEU A 309 -0.62 4.70 -19.31
C LEU A 309 -1.28 3.75 -20.30
N TYR A 310 -2.53 3.40 -20.04
CA TYR A 310 -3.29 2.52 -20.93
C TYR A 310 -3.49 3.14 -22.33
N MET A 311 -3.83 4.42 -22.41
CA MET A 311 -3.94 5.15 -23.70
C MET A 311 -2.61 5.24 -24.45
N VAL A 312 -1.48 5.30 -23.74
CA VAL A 312 -0.14 5.32 -24.35
C VAL A 312 0.24 3.96 -24.92
N VAL A 313 -0.09 2.89 -24.20
CA VAL A 313 0.28 1.50 -24.57
C VAL A 313 -0.62 0.94 -25.67
N ASP A 314 -1.92 1.25 -25.64
CA ASP A 314 -2.87 0.85 -26.68
C ASP A 314 -3.60 2.06 -27.30
N PRO A 315 -3.05 2.65 -28.37
CA PRO A 315 -3.67 3.80 -29.06
C PRO A 315 -5.03 3.50 -29.72
N ARG A 316 -5.43 2.23 -29.79
CA ARG A 316 -6.72 1.82 -30.39
C ARG A 316 -7.90 2.12 -29.46
N ILE A 317 -7.64 2.28 -28.18
CA ILE A 317 -8.64 2.64 -27.18
C ILE A 317 -8.80 4.16 -27.21
N ARG A 318 -9.68 4.63 -28.08
CA ARG A 318 -10.18 6.01 -28.04
C ARG A 318 -11.37 6.04 -27.09
N LEU A 319 -11.10 6.35 -25.82
CA LEU A 319 -12.14 6.64 -24.83
C LEU A 319 -12.76 8.01 -25.10
#